data_251872b5600f5bc7c19193a5181f8bb7
#
_entry.id   251872b5600f5bc7c19193a5181f8bb7
#
_cell.length_a   1.000
_cell.length_b   1.000
_cell.length_c   1.000
_cell.angle_alpha   90.00
_cell.angle_beta   90.00
_cell.angle_gamma   90.00
#
_symmetry.space_group_name_H-M   'P 1'
#
loop_
_entity.id
_entity.type
_entity.pdbx_description
1 polymer ?
#
loop_
_entity_poly.entity_id
_entity_poly.type
_entity_poly.pdbx_seq_one_letter_code
_entity_poly.pdbx_strand_id
1 'polypeptide(L)'
;MRARAFALLATALAAGCTTRPSEPCSGASCQNSGPPSPAGNPDGHCQAALPAAALPEDTSHPTTVVGTGTAASCTNAALAAAIALGGVVTFDCGSDPVRIPVTSTLELPTDRHTVIDGGNKVTLDGGGSVRILEWNSGNWLANTNVLTLQHLALENGKATGTELIPPRSPPCSQGYDDGQGGALFMRDGELHAVDVTFADNQAALLGPDTGGGAVYLLGAQPATISGCSFLGNQASNAGAVGALFATLNVYDSLFDGNVATGNGANNVDQSECPYLNNGQYQIGSGGNGGALYSDGVGMDVTICGTEVRNNHAGAFGAAVFFTSNDPTQLGTLVIRDSLMYGNVQADDYWEWQPGISTNANAPAPVNSTIVVALPP
;
A
#
# COMPACT_ATOMS: atom_id res chain seq x y z
N MET A 1 65.50 13.71 -28.22
CA MET A 1 64.78 14.00 -26.96
C MET A 1 63.62 13.04 -26.83
N ARG A 2 63.64 12.15 -25.84
CA ARG A 2 62.73 11.05 -25.67
C ARG A 2 61.56 11.52 -24.79
N ALA A 3 60.32 11.50 -25.29
CA ALA A 3 59.10 11.71 -24.50
C ALA A 3 58.66 10.37 -23.87
N ARG A 4 58.49 10.36 -22.58
CA ARG A 4 57.94 9.25 -21.82
C ARG A 4 56.45 9.42 -21.70
N ALA A 5 55.67 8.44 -22.18
CA ALA A 5 54.25 8.34 -21.96
C ALA A 5 54.00 7.71 -20.59
N PHE A 6 53.21 8.39 -19.74
CA PHE A 6 52.61 7.83 -18.51
C PHE A 6 51.25 7.26 -18.84
N ALA A 7 51.09 5.98 -18.65
CA ALA A 7 49.79 5.31 -18.70
C ALA A 7 49.16 5.37 -17.31
N LEU A 8 48.03 6.07 -17.18
CA LEU A 8 47.17 5.98 -16.00
C LEU A 8 46.23 4.78 -16.17
N LEU A 9 46.36 3.82 -15.27
CA LEU A 9 45.42 2.73 -15.12
C LEU A 9 44.24 3.24 -14.27
N ALA A 10 43.10 3.44 -14.89
CA ALA A 10 41.86 3.70 -14.18
C ALA A 10 41.16 2.37 -13.89
N THR A 11 41.21 1.93 -12.63
CA THR A 11 40.41 0.83 -12.12
C THR A 11 38.96 1.33 -11.90
N ALA A 12 38.05 0.96 -12.78
CA ALA A 12 36.63 1.16 -12.58
C ALA A 12 36.13 0.07 -11.61
N LEU A 13 35.77 0.48 -10.38
CA LEU A 13 34.93 -0.35 -9.52
C LEU A 13 33.50 -0.29 -10.08
N ALA A 14 33.07 -1.34 -10.72
CA ALA A 14 31.67 -1.57 -11.03
C ALA A 14 30.98 -2.02 -9.74
N ALA A 15 30.25 -1.11 -9.08
CA ALA A 15 29.27 -1.48 -8.06
C ALA A 15 28.09 -2.12 -8.80
N GLY A 16 28.07 -3.44 -8.83
CA GLY A 16 26.93 -4.19 -9.35
C GLY A 16 25.77 -4.10 -8.37
N CYS A 17 24.72 -3.36 -8.73
CA CYS A 17 23.41 -3.57 -8.16
C CYS A 17 22.92 -4.96 -8.60
N THR A 18 23.10 -5.95 -7.75
CA THR A 18 22.42 -7.24 -7.92
C THR A 18 21.00 -7.09 -7.42
N THR A 19 20.07 -6.79 -8.33
CA THR A 19 18.66 -7.10 -8.11
C THR A 19 18.56 -8.61 -7.97
N ARG A 20 18.35 -9.10 -6.76
CA ARG A 20 17.96 -10.49 -6.55
C ARG A 20 16.53 -10.65 -7.07
N PRO A 21 16.29 -11.51 -8.05
CA PRO A 21 14.93 -11.96 -8.29
C PRO A 21 14.47 -12.69 -7.03
N SER A 22 13.30 -12.37 -6.51
CA SER A 22 12.67 -13.14 -5.45
C SER A 22 12.36 -14.52 -6.00
N GLU A 23 13.16 -15.51 -5.65
CA GLU A 23 12.82 -16.91 -5.92
C GLU A 23 11.58 -17.26 -5.08
N PRO A 24 10.56 -17.90 -5.67
CA PRO A 24 9.41 -18.36 -4.90
C PRO A 24 9.89 -19.36 -3.86
N CYS A 25 9.64 -19.05 -2.60
CA CYS A 25 9.98 -19.91 -1.48
C CYS A 25 9.31 -21.28 -1.62
N SER A 26 10.10 -22.34 -1.80
CA SER A 26 9.60 -23.73 -1.76
C SER A 26 10.47 -24.55 -0.81
N GLY A 27 9.89 -24.95 0.33
CA GLY A 27 10.52 -25.88 1.27
C GLY A 27 10.76 -25.32 2.68
N ALA A 28 11.23 -26.18 3.57
CA ALA A 28 11.47 -25.91 4.99
C ALA A 28 12.46 -24.77 5.31
N SER A 29 13.19 -24.27 4.32
CA SER A 29 14.13 -23.14 4.47
C SER A 29 13.45 -21.78 4.51
N CYS A 30 12.16 -21.68 4.15
CA CYS A 30 11.39 -20.44 4.21
C CYS A 30 10.81 -20.14 5.60
N GLN A 31 10.96 -21.03 6.55
CA GLN A 31 10.38 -20.89 7.90
C GLN A 31 11.27 -20.09 8.87
N ASN A 32 12.46 -19.68 8.47
CA ASN A 32 13.41 -18.97 9.33
C ASN A 32 13.69 -17.54 8.84
N SER A 33 12.70 -16.79 8.44
CA SER A 33 12.86 -15.33 8.44
C SER A 33 12.79 -14.85 9.88
N GLY A 34 13.77 -14.06 10.32
CA GLY A 34 13.76 -13.44 11.65
C GLY A 34 12.47 -12.64 11.90
N PRO A 35 12.26 -12.16 13.12
CA PRO A 35 11.07 -11.36 13.42
C PRO A 35 10.94 -10.23 12.40
N PRO A 36 9.71 -9.84 12.03
CA PRO A 36 9.52 -8.65 11.23
C PRO A 36 10.33 -7.51 11.87
N SER A 37 11.07 -6.77 11.07
CA SER A 37 11.72 -5.55 11.58
C SER A 37 10.65 -4.68 12.22
N PRO A 38 10.98 -3.91 13.29
CA PRO A 38 10.03 -2.96 13.82
C PRO A 38 9.42 -2.15 12.67
N ALA A 39 8.11 -2.13 12.57
CA ALA A 39 7.44 -1.39 11.52
C ALA A 39 7.55 0.12 11.76
N GLY A 40 7.31 0.91 10.69
CA GLY A 40 7.21 2.35 10.77
C GLY A 40 8.52 3.11 10.58
N ASN A 41 8.44 4.40 10.86
CA ASN A 41 9.56 5.33 10.82
C ASN A 41 10.17 5.48 12.22
N PRO A 42 11.33 4.88 12.51
CA PRO A 42 11.91 4.92 13.86
C PRO A 42 12.37 6.33 14.27
N ASP A 43 12.61 7.21 13.30
CA ASP A 43 13.04 8.58 13.53
C ASP A 43 11.89 9.59 13.44
N GLY A 44 10.69 9.13 13.07
CA GLY A 44 9.50 9.94 12.88
C GLY A 44 8.72 10.14 14.16
N HIS A 45 8.38 11.40 14.42
CA HIS A 45 7.50 11.73 15.54
C HIS A 45 6.52 12.80 15.09
N CYS A 46 5.29 12.41 14.88
CA CYS A 46 4.22 13.36 14.72
C CYS A 46 4.10 14.20 16.00
N GLN A 47 4.26 15.53 15.90
CA GLN A 47 4.20 16.44 17.05
C GLN A 47 2.79 16.55 17.63
N ALA A 48 1.77 16.22 16.87
CA ALA A 48 0.39 16.15 17.33
C ALA A 48 0.14 14.87 18.12
N ALA A 49 -0.75 14.93 19.12
CA ALA A 49 -1.19 13.73 19.81
C ALA A 49 -1.89 12.78 18.83
N LEU A 50 -1.49 11.52 18.82
CA LEU A 50 -2.09 10.51 17.99
C LEU A 50 -3.55 10.22 18.42
N PRO A 51 -4.48 10.05 17.48
CA PRO A 51 -5.84 9.62 17.81
C PRO A 51 -5.87 8.17 18.31
N ALA A 52 -6.94 7.78 19.00
CA ALA A 52 -7.08 6.41 19.50
C ALA A 52 -6.98 5.35 18.41
N ALA A 53 -7.47 5.64 17.20
CA ALA A 53 -7.38 4.76 16.04
C ALA A 53 -5.92 4.50 15.56
N ALA A 54 -4.96 5.30 15.99
CA ALA A 54 -3.54 5.14 15.69
C ALA A 54 -2.77 4.36 16.77
N LEU A 55 -3.47 3.85 17.79
CA LEU A 55 -2.90 3.08 18.88
C LEU A 55 -3.39 1.63 18.82
N PRO A 56 -2.59 0.65 19.27
CA PRO A 56 -3.03 -0.74 19.26
C PRO A 56 -4.22 -0.96 20.21
N GLU A 57 -5.10 -1.85 19.82
CA GLU A 57 -6.22 -2.29 20.65
C GLU A 57 -5.78 -3.32 21.71
N ASP A 58 -6.51 -3.39 22.80
CA ASP A 58 -6.30 -4.40 23.85
C ASP A 58 -6.78 -5.78 23.35
N THR A 59 -5.84 -6.70 23.17
CA THR A 59 -6.10 -8.07 22.72
C THR A 59 -5.91 -9.11 23.84
N SER A 60 -5.88 -8.70 25.11
CA SER A 60 -5.72 -9.59 26.27
C SER A 60 -6.87 -10.59 26.44
N HIS A 61 -8.02 -10.34 25.81
CA HIS A 61 -9.21 -11.19 25.84
C HIS A 61 -9.64 -11.61 24.41
N PRO A 62 -8.86 -12.49 23.73
CA PRO A 62 -9.15 -12.87 22.36
C PRO A 62 -10.47 -13.64 22.22
N THR A 63 -11.20 -13.38 21.12
CA THR A 63 -12.35 -14.18 20.71
C THR A 63 -11.89 -15.55 20.21
N THR A 64 -10.77 -15.56 19.48
CA THR A 64 -10.20 -16.76 18.87
C THR A 64 -8.68 -16.69 18.89
N VAL A 65 -8.03 -17.84 19.17
CA VAL A 65 -6.58 -17.99 19.11
C VAL A 65 -6.23 -18.95 17.97
N VAL A 66 -5.42 -18.52 17.03
CA VAL A 66 -4.89 -19.34 15.93
C VAL A 66 -3.68 -20.12 16.45
N GLY A 67 -3.74 -21.43 16.39
CA GLY A 67 -2.66 -22.30 16.86
C GLY A 67 -2.84 -22.82 18.29
N THR A 68 -1.89 -23.66 18.72
CA THR A 68 -1.89 -24.36 20.01
C THR A 68 -0.46 -24.51 20.55
N GLY A 69 0.33 -23.45 20.52
CA GLY A 69 1.69 -23.41 21.07
C GLY A 69 2.80 -23.88 20.15
N THR A 70 2.52 -24.16 18.85
CA THR A 70 3.56 -24.58 17.89
C THR A 70 3.35 -23.95 16.54
N ALA A 71 4.44 -23.69 15.79
CA ALA A 71 4.36 -23.16 14.43
C ALA A 71 3.51 -24.06 13.49
N ALA A 72 3.61 -25.37 13.63
CA ALA A 72 2.85 -26.32 12.82
C ALA A 72 1.32 -26.26 13.05
N SER A 73 0.88 -25.74 14.17
CA SER A 73 -0.54 -25.55 14.47
C SER A 73 -1.15 -24.28 13.85
N CYS A 74 -0.30 -23.32 13.45
CA CYS A 74 -0.72 -22.08 12.80
C CYS A 74 -0.82 -22.28 11.29
N THR A 75 -1.92 -22.86 10.88
CA THR A 75 -2.19 -23.21 9.47
C THR A 75 -3.12 -22.22 8.79
N ASN A 76 -3.10 -22.17 7.45
CA ASN A 76 -4.08 -21.38 6.69
C ASN A 76 -5.53 -21.74 7.07
N ALA A 77 -5.83 -23.00 7.30
CA ALA A 77 -7.18 -23.43 7.68
C ALA A 77 -7.59 -22.91 9.07
N ALA A 78 -6.68 -22.94 10.05
CA ALA A 78 -6.94 -22.38 11.38
C ALA A 78 -7.13 -20.85 11.32
N LEU A 79 -6.31 -20.17 10.54
CA LEU A 79 -6.42 -18.73 10.30
C LEU A 79 -7.75 -18.37 9.63
N ALA A 80 -8.11 -19.05 8.53
CA ALA A 80 -9.36 -18.80 7.83
C ALA A 80 -10.60 -19.01 8.73
N ALA A 81 -10.59 -20.05 9.55
CA ALA A 81 -11.67 -20.32 10.50
C ALA A 81 -11.78 -19.22 11.58
N ALA A 82 -10.64 -18.71 12.08
CA ALA A 82 -10.62 -17.64 13.07
C ALA A 82 -11.12 -16.31 12.46
N ILE A 83 -10.64 -15.95 11.27
CA ILE A 83 -11.04 -14.72 10.57
C ILE A 83 -12.55 -14.72 10.26
N ALA A 84 -13.10 -15.84 9.80
CA ALA A 84 -14.53 -15.93 9.49
C ALA A 84 -15.44 -15.66 10.70
N LEU A 85 -14.94 -15.85 11.93
CA LEU A 85 -15.67 -15.52 13.15
C LEU A 85 -15.65 -14.03 13.49
N GLY A 86 -14.61 -13.31 13.08
CA GLY A 86 -14.38 -11.91 13.48
C GLY A 86 -14.08 -11.77 14.98
N GLY A 87 -14.20 -10.57 15.50
CA GLY A 87 -13.79 -10.24 16.87
C GLY A 87 -12.27 -10.19 17.01
N VAL A 88 -11.74 -10.44 18.19
CA VAL A 88 -10.30 -10.37 18.48
C VAL A 88 -9.63 -11.70 18.15
N VAL A 89 -8.75 -11.71 17.15
CA VAL A 89 -7.97 -12.87 16.69
C VAL A 89 -6.51 -12.67 17.09
N THR A 90 -5.98 -13.60 17.88
CA THR A 90 -4.56 -13.65 18.28
C THR A 90 -3.93 -14.98 17.86
N PHE A 91 -2.63 -15.16 18.10
CA PHE A 91 -1.88 -16.34 17.66
C PHE A 91 -1.10 -16.97 18.82
N ASP A 92 -1.17 -18.30 18.89
CA ASP A 92 -0.31 -19.13 19.75
C ASP A 92 0.46 -20.13 18.86
N CYS A 93 1.49 -19.61 18.20
CA CYS A 93 2.33 -20.36 17.25
C CYS A 93 3.68 -20.79 17.86
N GLY A 94 3.86 -20.57 19.16
CA GLY A 94 5.12 -20.80 19.86
C GLY A 94 5.95 -19.52 20.05
N SER A 95 7.21 -19.68 20.46
CA SER A 95 8.10 -18.57 20.79
C SER A 95 8.68 -17.87 19.56
N ASP A 96 8.89 -18.59 18.48
CA ASP A 96 9.59 -18.14 17.29
C ASP A 96 8.64 -17.47 16.29
N PRO A 97 9.15 -16.58 15.44
CA PRO A 97 8.38 -16.02 14.33
C PRO A 97 7.83 -17.12 13.41
N VAL A 98 6.62 -16.91 12.92
CA VAL A 98 5.95 -17.87 12.03
C VAL A 98 5.47 -17.17 10.76
N ARG A 99 5.65 -17.86 9.64
CA ARG A 99 5.07 -17.48 8.34
C ARG A 99 3.92 -18.44 8.03
N ILE A 100 2.72 -17.89 7.87
CA ILE A 100 1.51 -18.64 7.55
C ILE A 100 1.22 -18.41 6.05
N PRO A 101 1.34 -19.45 5.21
CA PRO A 101 0.99 -19.31 3.80
C PRO A 101 -0.52 -19.12 3.65
N VAL A 102 -0.93 -18.06 2.97
CA VAL A 102 -2.32 -17.82 2.58
C VAL A 102 -2.51 -18.37 1.17
N THR A 103 -3.38 -19.36 1.03
CA THR A 103 -3.59 -20.10 -0.23
C THR A 103 -4.85 -19.70 -0.99
N SER A 104 -5.70 -18.90 -0.38
CA SER A 104 -6.86 -18.24 -0.96
C SER A 104 -7.15 -16.97 -0.18
N THR A 105 -7.72 -15.97 -0.84
CA THR A 105 -8.14 -14.73 -0.18
C THR A 105 -8.98 -15.00 1.06
N LEU A 106 -8.64 -14.37 2.16
CA LEU A 106 -9.36 -14.48 3.43
C LEU A 106 -10.44 -13.39 3.47
N GLU A 107 -11.69 -13.79 3.34
CA GLU A 107 -12.83 -12.89 3.40
C GLU A 107 -13.16 -12.55 4.85
N LEU A 108 -13.16 -11.26 5.18
CA LEU A 108 -13.45 -10.74 6.51
C LEU A 108 -14.95 -10.48 6.68
N PRO A 109 -15.55 -10.78 7.82
CA PRO A 109 -16.93 -10.41 8.10
C PRO A 109 -17.05 -8.88 8.21
N THR A 110 -17.95 -8.29 7.42
CA THR A 110 -18.14 -6.83 7.38
C THR A 110 -19.25 -6.33 8.30
N ASP A 111 -19.95 -7.23 8.97
CA ASP A 111 -21.07 -6.95 9.88
C ASP A 111 -20.64 -6.79 11.35
N ARG A 112 -19.34 -6.86 11.63
CA ARG A 112 -18.77 -6.76 12.99
C ARG A 112 -17.35 -6.24 12.96
N HIS A 113 -16.88 -5.74 14.11
CA HIS A 113 -15.48 -5.38 14.29
C HIS A 113 -14.60 -6.62 14.29
N THR A 114 -13.42 -6.50 13.69
CA THR A 114 -12.41 -7.56 13.65
C THR A 114 -11.03 -6.97 13.94
N VAL A 115 -10.32 -7.57 14.89
CA VAL A 115 -8.93 -7.26 15.25
C VAL A 115 -8.08 -8.47 14.93
N ILE A 116 -6.99 -8.30 14.22
CA ILE A 116 -5.99 -9.34 13.96
C ILE A 116 -4.65 -8.86 14.53
N ASP A 117 -4.20 -9.48 15.62
CA ASP A 117 -2.96 -9.14 16.31
C ASP A 117 -1.92 -10.25 16.19
N GLY A 118 -0.89 -10.01 15.39
CA GLY A 118 0.20 -10.96 15.15
C GLY A 118 1.25 -11.03 16.25
N GLY A 119 1.18 -10.16 17.27
CA GLY A 119 2.11 -10.14 18.39
C GLY A 119 3.58 -9.93 17.98
N ASN A 120 3.84 -9.25 16.87
CA ASN A 120 5.16 -9.05 16.23
C ASN A 120 5.90 -10.34 15.83
N LYS A 121 5.16 -11.43 15.58
CA LYS A 121 5.74 -12.74 15.25
C LYS A 121 5.13 -13.38 14.02
N VAL A 122 4.00 -12.87 13.54
CA VAL A 122 3.24 -13.51 12.47
C VAL A 122 3.43 -12.76 11.15
N THR A 123 3.77 -13.52 10.12
CA THR A 123 3.73 -13.08 8.73
C THR A 123 2.65 -13.86 7.99
N LEU A 124 1.71 -13.16 7.36
CA LEU A 124 0.75 -13.74 6.41
C LEU A 124 1.35 -13.60 5.01
N ASP A 125 1.54 -14.73 4.32
CA ASP A 125 2.26 -14.78 3.04
C ASP A 125 1.33 -15.23 1.91
N GLY A 126 1.02 -14.32 0.97
CA GLY A 126 0.19 -14.59 -0.20
C GLY A 126 0.88 -15.39 -1.31
N GLY A 127 2.20 -15.68 -1.15
CA GLY A 127 2.98 -16.48 -2.10
C GLY A 127 3.04 -15.92 -3.52
N GLY A 128 2.77 -14.62 -3.72
CA GLY A 128 2.72 -13.97 -5.03
C GLY A 128 1.56 -14.45 -5.92
N SER A 129 0.51 -15.01 -5.34
CA SER A 129 -0.55 -15.65 -6.12
C SER A 129 -1.97 -15.28 -5.69
N VAL A 130 -2.18 -14.83 -4.44
CA VAL A 130 -3.50 -14.48 -3.93
C VAL A 130 -3.46 -13.17 -3.17
N ARG A 131 -4.55 -12.39 -3.22
CA ARG A 131 -4.81 -11.32 -2.24
C ARG A 131 -4.86 -11.95 -0.85
N ILE A 132 -4.31 -11.30 0.16
CA ILE A 132 -4.28 -11.88 1.50
C ILE A 132 -5.63 -11.70 2.19
N LEU A 133 -6.12 -10.47 2.28
CA LEU A 133 -7.34 -10.10 3.00
C LEU A 133 -8.30 -9.34 2.10
N GLU A 134 -9.59 -9.60 2.27
CA GLU A 134 -10.67 -8.85 1.63
C GLU A 134 -11.75 -8.48 2.64
N TRP A 135 -12.07 -7.17 2.71
CA TRP A 135 -13.20 -6.60 3.41
C TRP A 135 -14.10 -5.89 2.40
N ASN A 136 -15.14 -6.55 1.93
CA ASN A 136 -16.00 -6.02 0.88
C ASN A 136 -17.44 -5.86 1.39
N SER A 137 -17.73 -4.67 1.94
CA SER A 137 -19.07 -4.35 2.43
C SER A 137 -19.98 -3.90 1.30
N GLY A 138 -21.25 -4.28 1.39
CA GLY A 138 -22.29 -3.80 0.49
C GLY A 138 -22.91 -2.45 0.89
N ASN A 139 -22.49 -1.86 2.01
CA ASN A 139 -23.11 -0.67 2.62
C ASN A 139 -22.32 0.60 2.29
N TRP A 140 -22.33 1.03 1.05
CA TRP A 140 -21.54 2.15 0.54
C TRP A 140 -21.58 3.38 1.46
N LEU A 141 -20.38 3.75 2.00
CA LEU A 141 -20.17 4.86 2.95
C LEU A 141 -21.02 4.81 4.24
N ALA A 142 -21.61 3.67 4.56
CA ALA A 142 -22.48 3.53 5.72
C ALA A 142 -22.09 2.43 6.70
N ASN A 143 -21.04 1.67 6.41
CA ASN A 143 -20.50 0.67 7.32
C ASN A 143 -19.61 1.37 8.38
N THR A 144 -19.89 1.15 9.65
CA THR A 144 -19.13 1.69 10.79
C THR A 144 -18.35 0.62 11.53
N ASN A 145 -18.28 -0.62 10.99
CA ASN A 145 -17.45 -1.64 11.57
C ASN A 145 -15.97 -1.38 11.25
N VAL A 146 -15.11 -1.79 12.17
CA VAL A 146 -13.66 -1.53 12.13
C VAL A 146 -12.92 -2.82 11.86
N LEU A 147 -11.97 -2.75 10.93
CA LEU A 147 -10.88 -3.71 10.79
C LEU A 147 -9.63 -3.15 11.43
N THR A 148 -9.14 -3.81 12.48
CA THR A 148 -7.82 -3.50 13.07
C THR A 148 -6.82 -4.58 12.71
N LEU A 149 -5.72 -4.16 12.09
CA LEU A 149 -4.54 -4.99 11.84
C LEU A 149 -3.41 -4.46 12.70
N GLN A 150 -2.82 -5.29 13.54
CA GLN A 150 -1.73 -4.83 14.39
C GLN A 150 -0.63 -5.86 14.62
N HIS A 151 0.62 -5.39 14.74
CA HIS A 151 1.80 -6.17 15.11
C HIS A 151 2.02 -7.41 14.22
N LEU A 152 1.86 -7.30 12.91
CA LEU A 152 2.02 -8.41 11.96
C LEU A 152 2.63 -7.94 10.63
N ALA A 153 3.01 -8.90 9.79
CA ALA A 153 3.41 -8.62 8.43
C ALA A 153 2.44 -9.27 7.42
N LEU A 154 2.15 -8.57 6.32
CA LEU A 154 1.45 -9.09 5.15
C LEU A 154 2.40 -8.97 3.95
N GLU A 155 2.81 -10.11 3.40
CA GLU A 155 3.84 -10.15 2.37
C GLU A 155 3.42 -10.96 1.16
N ASN A 156 3.97 -10.61 -0.01
CA ASN A 156 3.77 -11.32 -1.26
C ASN A 156 2.28 -11.54 -1.61
N GLY A 157 1.39 -10.65 -1.17
CA GLY A 157 0.00 -10.67 -1.59
C GLY A 157 -0.12 -10.26 -3.05
N LYS A 158 -1.06 -10.88 -3.78
CA LYS A 158 -1.33 -10.51 -5.18
C LYS A 158 -2.82 -10.46 -5.44
N ALA A 159 -3.31 -9.32 -5.92
CA ALA A 159 -4.68 -9.21 -6.37
C ALA A 159 -4.87 -10.12 -7.60
N THR A 160 -5.87 -10.99 -7.49
CA THR A 160 -6.26 -11.88 -8.59
C THR A 160 -7.12 -11.10 -9.56
N GLY A 161 -6.52 -10.59 -10.60
CA GLY A 161 -7.20 -9.94 -11.69
C GLY A 161 -6.47 -10.21 -12.97
N THR A 162 -7.08 -9.92 -14.07
CA THR A 162 -6.36 -9.82 -15.31
C THR A 162 -5.46 -8.59 -15.22
N GLU A 163 -4.26 -8.65 -15.78
CA GLU A 163 -3.39 -7.46 -15.92
C GLU A 163 -4.12 -6.28 -16.57
N LEU A 164 -5.21 -6.57 -17.23
CA LEU A 164 -6.16 -5.64 -17.82
C LEU A 164 -7.54 -5.90 -17.24
N ILE A 165 -8.03 -4.95 -16.46
CA ILE A 165 -9.43 -4.94 -16.07
C ILE A 165 -10.22 -4.34 -17.24
N PRO A 166 -11.09 -5.12 -17.90
CA PRO A 166 -11.85 -4.64 -19.04
C PRO A 166 -12.72 -3.46 -18.61
N PRO A 167 -12.66 -2.36 -19.32
CA PRO A 167 -13.50 -1.21 -19.07
C PRO A 167 -14.97 -1.56 -19.35
N ARG A 168 -15.85 -0.96 -18.56
CA ARG A 168 -17.30 -1.12 -18.73
C ARG A 168 -17.85 -0.10 -19.73
N SER A 169 -19.11 -0.25 -20.11
CA SER A 169 -19.85 0.72 -20.94
C SER A 169 -19.73 2.14 -20.39
N PRO A 170 -19.86 3.19 -21.22
CA PRO A 170 -19.84 4.57 -20.75
C PRO A 170 -20.56 4.77 -19.40
N PRO A 171 -19.95 5.49 -18.45
CA PRO A 171 -18.79 6.36 -18.55
C PRO A 171 -17.42 5.67 -18.50
N CYS A 172 -17.31 4.41 -18.87
CA CYS A 172 -16.07 3.66 -18.95
C CYS A 172 -15.35 3.45 -17.61
N SER A 173 -16.09 3.48 -16.53
CA SER A 173 -15.57 3.17 -15.21
C SER A 173 -15.15 1.72 -15.13
N GLN A 174 -14.06 1.48 -14.44
CA GLN A 174 -13.54 0.16 -14.18
C GLN A 174 -14.27 -0.50 -13.02
N GLY A 175 -14.24 -1.82 -12.94
CA GLY A 175 -14.73 -2.52 -11.75
C GLY A 175 -13.83 -2.23 -10.56
N TYR A 176 -14.43 -2.02 -9.41
CA TYR A 176 -13.72 -1.76 -8.16
C TYR A 176 -13.36 -3.04 -7.40
N ASP A 177 -13.80 -4.18 -7.89
CA ASP A 177 -13.80 -5.42 -7.13
C ASP A 177 -12.63 -6.34 -7.48
N ASP A 178 -11.77 -5.94 -8.44
CA ASP A 178 -10.70 -6.81 -8.92
C ASP A 178 -9.47 -6.02 -9.36
N GLY A 179 -8.29 -6.60 -9.13
CA GLY A 179 -7.02 -5.99 -9.48
C GLY A 179 -6.56 -4.88 -8.51
N GLN A 180 -7.20 -4.72 -7.35
CA GLN A 180 -6.83 -3.75 -6.31
C GLN A 180 -6.41 -4.45 -5.01
N GLY A 181 -5.46 -3.83 -4.27
CA GLY A 181 -5.06 -4.27 -2.95
C GLY A 181 -4.45 -5.66 -2.90
N GLY A 182 -3.14 -5.77 -3.13
CA GLY A 182 -2.46 -7.06 -3.11
C GLY A 182 -2.48 -7.73 -1.74
N ALA A 183 -2.28 -6.96 -0.66
CA ALA A 183 -2.43 -7.46 0.70
C ALA A 183 -3.87 -7.29 1.21
N LEU A 184 -4.46 -6.12 1.05
CA LEU A 184 -5.79 -5.80 1.54
C LEU A 184 -6.59 -5.00 0.51
N PHE A 185 -7.74 -5.50 0.11
CA PHE A 185 -8.82 -4.71 -0.48
C PHE A 185 -9.87 -4.42 0.59
N MET A 186 -10.22 -3.15 0.76
CA MET A 186 -11.22 -2.74 1.72
C MET A 186 -12.24 -1.79 1.10
N ARG A 187 -13.51 -2.21 1.11
CA ARG A 187 -14.64 -1.39 0.70
C ARG A 187 -15.54 -1.11 1.88
N ASP A 188 -15.72 0.18 2.17
CA ASP A 188 -16.44 0.75 3.31
C ASP A 188 -15.83 0.36 4.69
N GLY A 189 -16.40 0.87 5.75
CA GLY A 189 -15.94 0.63 7.11
C GLY A 189 -14.73 1.49 7.50
N GLU A 190 -14.11 1.16 8.61
CA GLU A 190 -12.94 1.85 9.15
C GLU A 190 -11.72 0.92 9.19
N LEU A 191 -10.55 1.42 8.82
CA LEU A 191 -9.28 0.69 8.93
C LEU A 191 -8.40 1.31 10.02
N HIS A 192 -7.94 0.47 10.95
CA HIS A 192 -6.84 0.78 11.86
C HIS A 192 -5.69 -0.18 11.56
N ALA A 193 -4.60 0.31 10.98
CA ALA A 193 -3.38 -0.47 10.80
C ALA A 193 -2.30 0.10 11.72
N VAL A 194 -1.82 -0.69 12.67
CA VAL A 194 -0.87 -0.25 13.70
C VAL A 194 0.32 -1.20 13.77
N ASP A 195 1.52 -0.67 13.57
CA ASP A 195 2.76 -1.47 13.57
C ASP A 195 2.70 -2.68 12.62
N VAL A 196 2.24 -2.46 11.39
CA VAL A 196 2.11 -3.48 10.35
C VAL A 196 3.15 -3.29 9.26
N THR A 197 3.80 -4.38 8.84
CA THR A 197 4.64 -4.40 7.64
C THR A 197 3.86 -4.94 6.45
N PHE A 198 3.83 -4.18 5.36
CA PHE A 198 3.32 -4.59 4.06
C PHE A 198 4.49 -4.64 3.07
N ALA A 199 4.91 -5.83 2.65
CA ALA A 199 6.09 -5.97 1.80
C ALA A 199 5.82 -6.80 0.55
N ASP A 200 6.39 -6.36 -0.59
CA ASP A 200 6.37 -7.08 -1.85
C ASP A 200 4.95 -7.48 -2.33
N ASN A 201 3.93 -6.70 -1.97
CA ASN A 201 2.57 -6.95 -2.41
C ASN A 201 2.33 -6.32 -3.79
N GLN A 202 1.47 -6.94 -4.57
CA GLN A 202 1.20 -6.56 -5.94
C GLN A 202 -0.30 -6.50 -6.23
N ALA A 203 -0.77 -5.38 -6.78
CA ALA A 203 -2.07 -5.28 -7.46
C ALA A 203 -1.88 -5.33 -8.98
N ALA A 204 -2.94 -5.11 -9.76
CA ALA A 204 -2.82 -5.06 -11.22
C ALA A 204 -1.82 -3.97 -11.64
N LEU A 205 -0.89 -4.32 -12.53
CA LEU A 205 0.22 -3.44 -12.93
C LEU A 205 -0.16 -2.45 -14.02
N LEU A 206 -1.30 -2.64 -14.67
CA LEU A 206 -1.83 -1.79 -15.73
C LEU A 206 -3.32 -1.58 -15.51
N GLY A 207 -3.82 -0.45 -15.94
CA GLY A 207 -5.22 -0.08 -15.88
C GLY A 207 -5.45 1.24 -15.16
N PRO A 208 -6.50 2.00 -15.55
CA PRO A 208 -6.73 3.36 -15.04
C PRO A 208 -7.13 3.40 -13.57
N ASP A 209 -8.05 2.56 -13.15
CA ASP A 209 -8.65 2.62 -11.80
C ASP A 209 -8.22 1.45 -10.91
N THR A 210 -7.04 0.91 -11.15
CA THR A 210 -6.46 -0.18 -10.37
C THR A 210 -5.29 0.31 -9.55
N GLY A 211 -5.17 -0.17 -8.33
CA GLY A 211 -4.12 0.36 -7.48
C GLY A 211 -4.00 -0.29 -6.11
N GLY A 212 -3.18 0.33 -5.27
CA GLY A 212 -2.91 -0.16 -3.94
C GLY A 212 -2.15 -1.47 -3.95
N GLY A 213 -0.88 -1.44 -4.31
CA GLY A 213 -0.04 -2.65 -4.32
C GLY A 213 -0.14 -3.42 -3.02
N ALA A 214 -0.12 -2.71 -1.89
CA ALA A 214 -0.41 -3.28 -0.59
C ALA A 214 -1.90 -3.14 -0.23
N VAL A 215 -2.40 -1.92 -0.11
CA VAL A 215 -3.74 -1.62 0.43
C VAL A 215 -4.52 -0.76 -0.55
N TYR A 216 -5.74 -1.15 -0.85
CA TYR A 216 -6.69 -0.33 -1.58
C TYR A 216 -7.94 -0.07 -0.75
N LEU A 217 -8.25 1.20 -0.56
CA LEU A 217 -9.35 1.69 0.26
C LEU A 217 -10.41 2.31 -0.67
N LEU A 218 -11.59 1.73 -0.68
CA LEU A 218 -12.74 2.25 -1.44
C LEU A 218 -13.84 2.65 -0.47
N GLY A 219 -13.98 3.95 -0.20
CA GLY A 219 -15.01 4.45 0.70
C GLY A 219 -14.75 4.19 2.19
N ALA A 220 -13.54 3.78 2.59
CA ALA A 220 -13.20 3.60 4.00
C ALA A 220 -13.10 4.96 4.71
N GLN A 221 -13.80 5.13 5.83
CA GLN A 221 -13.91 6.43 6.50
C GLN A 221 -14.01 6.30 8.04
N PRO A 222 -12.92 6.66 8.76
CA PRO A 222 -11.56 6.89 8.28
C PRO A 222 -10.75 5.62 8.10
N ALA A 223 -9.67 5.72 7.35
CA ALA A 223 -8.57 4.77 7.40
C ALA A 223 -7.40 5.41 8.14
N THR A 224 -6.90 4.77 9.18
CA THR A 224 -5.78 5.23 10.00
C THR A 224 -4.65 4.21 9.94
N ILE A 225 -3.47 4.66 9.53
CA ILE A 225 -2.24 3.89 9.37
C ILE A 225 -1.20 4.52 10.30
N SER A 226 -0.67 3.77 11.27
CA SER A 226 0.26 4.28 12.26
C SER A 226 1.41 3.30 12.50
N GLY A 227 2.63 3.80 12.49
CA GLY A 227 3.82 2.97 12.71
C GLY A 227 3.99 1.84 11.68
N CYS A 228 3.44 1.98 10.48
CA CYS A 228 3.46 0.93 9.46
C CYS A 228 4.62 1.10 8.48
N SER A 229 5.09 -0.01 7.92
CA SER A 229 6.08 -0.02 6.83
C SER A 229 5.47 -0.57 5.55
N PHE A 230 5.67 0.15 4.43
CA PHE A 230 5.28 -0.25 3.08
C PHE A 230 6.54 -0.36 2.23
N LEU A 231 6.94 -1.59 1.89
CA LEU A 231 8.24 -1.88 1.30
C LEU A 231 8.06 -2.60 -0.05
N GLY A 232 8.53 -2.00 -1.13
CA GLY A 232 8.59 -2.65 -2.44
C GLY A 232 7.25 -3.06 -3.06
N ASN A 233 6.13 -2.48 -2.62
CA ASN A 233 4.82 -2.81 -3.17
C ASN A 233 4.62 -2.17 -4.54
N GLN A 234 3.77 -2.76 -5.40
CA GLN A 234 3.59 -2.28 -6.76
C GLN A 234 2.17 -2.46 -7.30
N ALA A 235 1.73 -1.48 -8.07
CA ALA A 235 0.45 -1.50 -8.77
C ALA A 235 0.43 -0.51 -9.93
N SER A 236 -0.62 -0.49 -10.72
CA SER A 236 -0.81 0.52 -11.78
C SER A 236 -0.83 1.93 -11.21
N ASN A 237 -1.70 2.20 -10.24
CA ASN A 237 -1.68 3.39 -9.39
C ASN A 237 -1.41 2.99 -7.94
N ALA A 238 -1.00 3.92 -7.09
CA ALA A 238 -0.78 3.65 -5.69
C ALA A 238 0.13 2.44 -5.46
N GLY A 239 1.42 2.61 -5.66
CA GLY A 239 2.37 1.52 -5.45
C GLY A 239 2.17 0.85 -4.09
N ALA A 240 1.90 1.61 -3.03
CA ALA A 240 1.59 1.09 -1.71
C ALA A 240 0.11 1.23 -1.34
N VAL A 241 -0.39 2.46 -1.12
CA VAL A 241 -1.75 2.70 -0.60
C VAL A 241 -2.56 3.55 -1.56
N GLY A 242 -3.67 3.01 -2.03
CA GLY A 242 -4.68 3.72 -2.81
C GLY A 242 -5.91 4.02 -1.97
N ALA A 243 -6.38 5.27 -2.00
CA ALA A 243 -7.58 5.74 -1.30
C ALA A 243 -8.52 6.41 -2.29
N LEU A 244 -9.64 5.77 -2.56
CA LEU A 244 -10.71 6.30 -3.41
C LEU A 244 -11.96 6.55 -2.56
N PHE A 245 -12.41 7.80 -2.49
CA PHE A 245 -13.51 8.22 -1.61
C PHE A 245 -13.29 7.83 -0.13
N ALA A 246 -12.04 7.87 0.34
CA ALA A 246 -11.67 7.48 1.68
C ALA A 246 -10.92 8.62 2.40
N THR A 247 -11.22 8.83 3.67
CA THR A 247 -10.40 9.69 4.55
C THR A 247 -9.18 8.89 5.00
N LEU A 248 -7.98 9.41 4.77
CA LEU A 248 -6.71 8.71 5.05
C LEU A 248 -5.86 9.50 6.03
N ASN A 249 -5.50 8.85 7.13
CA ASN A 249 -4.58 9.37 8.13
C ASN A 249 -3.35 8.45 8.23
N VAL A 250 -2.16 9.01 8.06
CA VAL A 250 -0.89 8.28 8.11
C VAL A 250 0.03 8.92 9.14
N TYR A 251 0.44 8.15 10.13
CA TYR A 251 1.28 8.60 11.23
C TYR A 251 2.54 7.74 11.36
N ASP A 252 3.68 8.35 11.62
CA ASP A 252 4.94 7.70 12.02
C ASP A 252 5.31 6.46 11.18
N SER A 253 4.98 6.49 9.89
CA SER A 253 5.09 5.35 8.98
C SER A 253 6.25 5.50 7.99
N LEU A 254 6.61 4.41 7.32
CA LEU A 254 7.66 4.34 6.32
C LEU A 254 7.10 3.82 4.99
N PHE A 255 7.39 4.54 3.90
CA PHE A 255 7.13 4.10 2.53
C PHE A 255 8.44 4.08 1.75
N ASP A 256 8.95 2.90 1.40
CA ASP A 256 10.25 2.75 0.74
C ASP A 256 10.17 1.84 -0.49
N GLY A 257 10.60 2.35 -1.63
CA GLY A 257 10.75 1.59 -2.86
C GLY A 257 9.43 1.11 -3.51
N ASN A 258 8.29 1.74 -3.21
CA ASN A 258 7.02 1.35 -3.83
C ASN A 258 6.89 1.93 -5.25
N VAL A 259 6.15 1.24 -6.13
CA VAL A 259 6.12 1.58 -7.56
C VAL A 259 4.70 1.64 -8.10
N ALA A 260 4.30 2.79 -8.64
CA ALA A 260 3.14 2.92 -9.52
C ALA A 260 3.60 2.71 -10.97
N THR A 261 3.20 1.57 -11.57
CA THR A 261 3.73 1.07 -12.84
C THR A 261 3.00 1.54 -14.08
N GLY A 262 1.85 2.21 -13.94
CA GLY A 262 1.13 2.81 -15.06
C GLY A 262 1.96 3.90 -15.75
N ASN A 263 1.55 4.33 -16.92
CA ASN A 263 2.34 5.25 -17.77
C ASN A 263 1.67 6.60 -18.05
N GLY A 264 0.62 6.97 -17.31
CA GLY A 264 -0.04 8.26 -17.43
C GLY A 264 -0.89 8.45 -18.70
N ALA A 265 -1.16 7.42 -19.47
CA ALA A 265 -1.94 7.53 -20.70
C ALA A 265 -3.45 7.79 -20.43
N ASN A 266 -3.75 8.75 -19.56
CA ASN A 266 -5.14 9.14 -19.23
C ASN A 266 -5.76 10.11 -20.25
N ASN A 267 -5.04 10.49 -21.30
CA ASN A 267 -5.45 11.48 -22.30
C ASN A 267 -6.29 10.88 -23.43
N VAL A 268 -7.07 9.87 -23.13
CA VAL A 268 -7.95 9.31 -24.14
C VAL A 268 -9.26 10.05 -24.11
N ASP A 269 -9.78 10.35 -25.29
CA ASP A 269 -11.13 10.87 -25.44
C ASP A 269 -12.13 9.91 -24.79
N GLN A 270 -12.58 10.27 -23.61
CA GLN A 270 -13.51 9.47 -22.81
C GLN A 270 -14.87 9.29 -23.51
N SER A 271 -15.16 10.06 -24.57
CA SER A 271 -16.40 9.92 -25.33
C SER A 271 -16.47 8.57 -26.08
N GLU A 272 -15.34 7.92 -26.32
CA GLU A 272 -15.27 6.65 -27.04
C GLU A 272 -14.90 5.45 -26.16
N CYS A 273 -14.89 5.61 -24.86
CA CYS A 273 -14.34 4.64 -23.93
C CYS A 273 -12.98 4.08 -24.33
N PRO A 274 -11.96 4.33 -23.54
CA PRO A 274 -10.55 4.38 -23.94
C PRO A 274 -9.92 3.08 -24.39
N TYR A 275 -10.63 2.09 -24.74
CA TYR A 275 -10.04 0.80 -24.98
C TYR A 275 -10.02 0.34 -26.40
N LEU A 276 -10.51 1.16 -27.27
CA LEU A 276 -10.51 0.77 -28.66
C LEU A 276 -9.81 1.82 -29.51
N ASN A 277 -8.51 1.84 -29.44
CA ASN A 277 -7.77 2.34 -30.57
C ASN A 277 -7.47 1.15 -31.51
N ASN A 278 -8.12 1.09 -32.65
CA ASN A 278 -8.00 -0.01 -33.62
C ASN A 278 -8.36 -1.41 -33.09
N GLY A 279 -9.33 -1.52 -32.18
CA GLY A 279 -9.76 -2.81 -31.64
C GLY A 279 -8.86 -3.36 -30.53
N GLN A 280 -7.91 -2.58 -30.03
CA GLN A 280 -7.05 -2.94 -28.91
C GLN A 280 -7.40 -2.08 -27.71
N TYR A 281 -7.34 -2.68 -26.51
CA TYR A 281 -7.46 -1.95 -25.27
C TYR A 281 -6.34 -0.92 -25.17
N GLN A 282 -6.66 0.30 -24.77
CA GLN A 282 -5.63 1.23 -24.34
C GLN A 282 -5.12 0.81 -22.97
N ILE A 283 -4.07 0.07 -23.02
CA ILE A 283 -3.29 -0.32 -21.87
C ILE A 283 -2.41 0.86 -21.49
N GLY A 284 -2.30 1.14 -20.20
CA GLY A 284 -1.23 1.98 -19.75
C GLY A 284 -1.64 3.31 -19.17
N SER A 285 -2.87 3.50 -18.79
CA SER A 285 -3.26 4.55 -17.87
C SER A 285 -2.84 4.17 -16.44
N GLY A 286 -2.89 5.11 -15.54
CA GLY A 286 -2.38 4.98 -14.19
C GLY A 286 -0.97 5.54 -14.06
N GLY A 287 -0.17 5.02 -13.13
CA GLY A 287 1.17 5.50 -12.86
C GLY A 287 1.23 6.61 -11.82
N ASN A 288 0.15 6.87 -11.11
CA ASN A 288 0.03 7.93 -10.13
C ASN A 288 0.19 7.39 -8.71
N GLY A 289 0.88 8.14 -7.85
CA GLY A 289 1.08 7.79 -6.46
C GLY A 289 2.06 6.63 -6.27
N GLY A 290 3.35 6.84 -6.42
CA GLY A 290 4.35 5.79 -6.20
C GLY A 290 4.20 5.14 -4.81
N ALA A 291 4.02 5.94 -3.77
CA ALA A 291 3.67 5.49 -2.44
C ALA A 291 2.16 5.61 -2.17
N LEU A 292 1.63 6.82 -2.21
CA LEU A 292 0.27 7.14 -1.82
C LEU A 292 -0.51 7.76 -2.98
N TYR A 293 -1.74 7.30 -3.17
CA TYR A 293 -2.69 7.84 -4.14
C TYR A 293 -4.02 8.12 -3.46
N SER A 294 -4.55 9.32 -3.61
CA SER A 294 -5.85 9.70 -3.11
C SER A 294 -6.66 10.35 -4.21
N ASP A 295 -7.87 9.86 -4.44
CA ASP A 295 -8.78 10.34 -5.47
C ASP A 295 -10.24 10.28 -4.99
N GLY A 296 -11.07 11.13 -5.55
CA GLY A 296 -12.50 11.18 -5.26
C GLY A 296 -13.01 12.59 -5.09
N VAL A 297 -13.98 12.76 -4.20
CA VAL A 297 -14.66 14.03 -3.92
C VAL A 297 -14.55 14.32 -2.42
N GLY A 298 -14.04 15.49 -2.07
CA GLY A 298 -13.92 15.91 -0.67
C GLY A 298 -12.94 15.06 0.12
N MET A 299 -11.83 14.69 -0.48
CA MET A 299 -10.83 13.80 0.16
C MET A 299 -10.06 14.52 1.26
N ASP A 300 -9.96 13.91 2.43
CA ASP A 300 -9.12 14.38 3.51
C ASP A 300 -7.97 13.41 3.75
N VAL A 301 -6.73 13.92 3.56
CA VAL A 301 -5.50 13.15 3.75
C VAL A 301 -4.59 13.87 4.74
N THR A 302 -4.20 13.18 5.78
CA THR A 302 -3.20 13.66 6.76
C THR A 302 -2.00 12.73 6.76
N ILE A 303 -0.80 13.27 6.63
CA ILE A 303 0.48 12.56 6.74
C ILE A 303 1.32 13.28 7.78
N CYS A 304 1.74 12.58 8.84
CA CYS A 304 2.50 13.19 9.93
C CYS A 304 3.57 12.23 10.46
N GLY A 305 4.78 12.72 10.74
CA GLY A 305 5.88 11.91 11.26
C GLY A 305 6.39 10.81 10.33
N THR A 306 6.04 10.87 9.04
CA THR A 306 6.20 9.78 8.09
C THR A 306 7.41 9.99 7.19
N GLU A 307 8.15 8.92 6.92
CA GLU A 307 9.22 8.91 5.93
C GLU A 307 8.73 8.26 4.62
N VAL A 308 8.87 8.99 3.50
CA VAL A 308 8.49 8.53 2.15
C VAL A 308 9.69 8.66 1.22
N ARG A 309 10.30 7.54 0.82
CA ARG A 309 11.55 7.57 0.09
C ARG A 309 11.64 6.53 -1.02
N ASN A 310 12.45 6.84 -2.03
CA ASN A 310 12.80 5.92 -3.13
C ASN A 310 11.60 5.34 -3.88
N ASN A 311 10.43 5.97 -3.78
CA ASN A 311 9.24 5.50 -4.49
C ASN A 311 9.25 6.00 -5.93
N HIS A 312 8.59 5.28 -6.82
CA HIS A 312 8.56 5.59 -8.24
C HIS A 312 7.12 5.68 -8.76
N ALA A 313 6.85 6.72 -9.55
CA ALA A 313 5.60 6.89 -10.28
C ALA A 313 5.86 6.94 -11.79
N GLY A 314 5.19 6.09 -12.54
CA GLY A 314 5.26 6.10 -14.00
C GLY A 314 4.58 7.32 -14.63
N ALA A 315 3.86 8.10 -13.82
CA ALA A 315 3.30 9.39 -14.18
C ALA A 315 3.55 10.41 -13.07
N PHE A 316 2.63 10.64 -12.14
CA PHE A 316 2.63 11.75 -11.20
C PHE A 316 2.71 11.31 -9.74
N GLY A 317 3.32 12.13 -8.88
CA GLY A 317 3.28 12.01 -7.43
C GLY A 317 3.98 10.76 -6.89
N ALA A 318 5.29 10.63 -7.10
CA ALA A 318 6.03 9.47 -6.65
C ALA A 318 5.94 9.22 -5.14
N ALA A 319 5.88 10.29 -4.33
CA ALA A 319 5.57 10.19 -2.91
C ALA A 319 4.07 10.20 -2.67
N VAL A 320 3.37 11.24 -3.20
CA VAL A 320 1.94 11.43 -2.99
C VAL A 320 1.29 11.98 -4.25
N PHE A 321 0.25 11.33 -4.71
CA PHE A 321 -0.68 11.91 -5.66
C PHE A 321 -2.01 12.18 -4.97
N PHE A 322 -2.47 13.43 -5.05
CA PHE A 322 -3.72 13.87 -4.44
C PHE A 322 -4.59 14.57 -5.48
N THR A 323 -5.82 14.13 -5.60
CA THR A 323 -6.81 14.78 -6.45
C THR A 323 -8.19 14.85 -5.80
N SER A 324 -8.95 15.88 -6.13
CA SER A 324 -10.37 15.99 -5.85
C SER A 324 -11.09 16.36 -7.14
N ASN A 325 -12.03 15.55 -7.56
CA ASN A 325 -12.68 15.67 -8.85
C ASN A 325 -13.85 16.69 -8.87
N ASP A 326 -14.27 17.16 -7.69
CA ASP A 326 -15.32 18.17 -7.57
C ASP A 326 -14.71 19.52 -7.14
N PRO A 327 -14.80 20.58 -7.97
CA PRO A 327 -14.26 21.89 -7.63
C PRO A 327 -14.98 22.57 -6.43
N THR A 328 -16.12 22.04 -5.99
CA THR A 328 -16.86 22.54 -4.82
C THR A 328 -16.58 21.73 -3.55
N GLN A 329 -15.95 20.56 -3.67
CA GLN A 329 -15.60 19.66 -2.57
C GLN A 329 -14.12 19.26 -2.70
N LEU A 330 -13.25 20.23 -2.42
CA LEU A 330 -11.82 20.09 -2.70
C LEU A 330 -11.07 19.14 -1.77
N GLY A 331 -11.61 18.91 -0.56
CA GLY A 331 -10.90 18.15 0.46
C GLY A 331 -9.63 18.83 0.94
N THR A 332 -8.80 18.12 1.70
CA THR A 332 -7.55 18.64 2.27
C THR A 332 -6.41 17.64 2.16
N LEU A 333 -5.20 18.13 1.86
CA LEU A 333 -3.96 17.39 2.02
C LEU A 333 -3.08 18.10 3.05
N VAL A 334 -2.81 17.45 4.16
CA VAL A 334 -1.98 17.99 5.24
C VAL A 334 -0.77 17.08 5.43
N ILE A 335 0.43 17.65 5.27
CA ILE A 335 1.70 16.93 5.48
C ILE A 335 2.49 17.68 6.54
N ARG A 336 2.86 17.00 7.64
CA ARG A 336 3.58 17.59 8.78
C ARG A 336 4.68 16.66 9.27
N ASP A 337 5.72 17.24 9.83
CA ASP A 337 6.78 16.52 10.54
C ASP A 337 7.32 15.30 9.74
N SER A 338 7.28 15.36 8.41
CA SER A 338 7.53 14.22 7.52
C SER A 338 8.75 14.49 6.64
N LEU A 339 9.43 13.41 6.23
CA LEU A 339 10.60 13.44 5.37
C LEU A 339 10.30 12.73 4.05
N MET A 340 10.52 13.42 2.92
CA MET A 340 10.27 12.86 1.59
C MET A 340 11.48 13.11 0.69
N TYR A 341 12.13 12.04 0.19
CA TYR A 341 13.31 12.16 -0.66
C TYR A 341 13.51 10.94 -1.56
N GLY A 342 14.29 11.12 -2.61
CA GLY A 342 14.60 10.04 -3.56
C GLY A 342 13.38 9.51 -4.33
N ASN A 343 12.24 10.18 -4.24
CA ASN A 343 11.04 9.80 -4.96
C ASN A 343 11.14 10.32 -6.41
N VAL A 344 10.89 9.46 -7.40
CA VAL A 344 11.08 9.77 -8.82
C VAL A 344 9.79 9.54 -9.60
N GLN A 345 9.31 10.59 -10.27
CA GLN A 345 8.15 10.54 -11.15
C GLN A 345 8.53 10.82 -12.62
N ALA A 346 7.77 10.26 -13.55
CA ALA A 346 8.06 10.42 -14.97
C ALA A 346 7.55 11.74 -15.54
N ASP A 347 6.55 12.36 -14.93
CA ASP A 347 5.94 13.61 -15.37
C ASP A 347 5.77 14.58 -14.18
N ASP A 348 6.15 15.82 -14.35
CA ASP A 348 6.14 16.89 -13.33
C ASP A 348 5.03 17.94 -13.56
N TYR A 349 4.17 17.76 -14.54
CA TYR A 349 3.16 18.75 -14.92
C TYR A 349 2.26 19.22 -13.76
N TRP A 350 1.93 18.32 -12.83
CA TRP A 350 1.14 18.60 -11.64
C TRP A 350 1.96 18.59 -10.36
N GLU A 351 3.27 18.61 -10.47
CA GLU A 351 4.12 18.61 -9.28
C GLU A 351 3.95 19.92 -8.48
N TRP A 352 3.60 19.77 -7.23
CA TRP A 352 3.51 20.89 -6.29
C TRP A 352 4.77 21.03 -5.43
N GLN A 353 5.35 19.90 -5.03
CA GLN A 353 6.63 19.76 -4.35
C GLN A 353 7.32 18.50 -4.90
N PRO A 354 8.64 18.36 -4.81
CA PRO A 354 9.33 17.18 -5.31
C PRO A 354 8.69 15.86 -4.88
N GLY A 355 8.16 15.10 -5.85
CA GLY A 355 7.46 13.84 -5.62
C GLY A 355 6.01 13.96 -5.14
N ILE A 356 5.47 15.16 -4.95
CA ILE A 356 4.08 15.39 -4.56
C ILE A 356 3.36 16.10 -5.68
N SER A 357 2.34 15.45 -6.24
CA SER A 357 1.51 16.02 -7.30
C SER A 357 0.07 16.23 -6.82
N THR A 358 -0.48 17.37 -7.18
CA THR A 358 -1.89 17.71 -6.96
C THR A 358 -2.47 18.20 -8.28
N ASN A 359 -3.63 17.72 -8.68
CA ASN A 359 -4.24 18.24 -9.90
C ASN A 359 -4.84 19.65 -9.67
N ALA A 360 -5.25 20.31 -10.77
CA ALA A 360 -5.71 21.70 -10.76
C ALA A 360 -6.92 21.98 -9.84
N ASN A 361 -7.66 20.95 -9.45
CA ASN A 361 -8.84 21.07 -8.58
C ASN A 361 -8.51 20.74 -7.11
N ALA A 362 -7.36 20.19 -6.83
CA ALA A 362 -6.95 19.87 -5.46
C ALA A 362 -6.44 21.11 -4.74
N PRO A 363 -6.75 21.30 -3.45
CA PRO A 363 -6.19 22.39 -2.67
C PRO A 363 -4.69 22.16 -2.45
N ALA A 364 -3.95 23.25 -2.37
CA ALA A 364 -2.56 23.17 -1.93
C ALA A 364 -2.53 22.63 -0.48
N PRO A 365 -1.53 21.79 -0.12
CA PRO A 365 -1.39 21.29 1.24
C PRO A 365 -1.25 22.43 2.26
N VAL A 366 -1.91 22.31 3.38
CA VAL A 366 -1.93 23.30 4.44
C VAL A 366 -0.98 22.88 5.57
N ASN A 367 -0.14 23.83 6.03
CA ASN A 367 0.80 23.63 7.15
C ASN A 367 1.74 22.41 6.98
N SER A 368 2.37 22.31 5.82
CA SER A 368 3.34 21.24 5.57
C SER A 368 4.76 21.65 5.99
N THR A 369 5.44 20.75 6.69
CA THR A 369 6.90 20.78 6.80
C THR A 369 7.42 19.60 6.00
N ILE A 370 7.93 19.89 4.80
CA ILE A 370 8.53 18.88 3.94
C ILE A 370 10.01 19.21 3.88
N VAL A 371 10.83 18.33 4.41
CA VAL A 371 12.28 18.43 4.27
C VAL A 371 12.66 17.47 3.15
N VAL A 372 12.93 18.02 1.98
CA VAL A 372 13.55 17.25 0.90
C VAL A 372 15.04 17.23 1.16
N ALA A 373 15.52 16.21 1.83
CA ALA A 373 16.95 15.96 1.94
C ALA A 373 17.43 15.35 0.63
N LEU A 374 18.41 15.98 0.01
CA LEU A 374 19.20 15.35 -1.03
C LEU A 374 20.00 14.21 -0.38
N PRO A 375 20.13 13.05 -1.02
CA PRO A 375 20.95 11.97 -0.49
C PRO A 375 22.39 12.47 -0.31
N PRO A 376 23.11 11.98 0.70
CA PRO A 376 24.49 12.34 0.96
C PRO A 376 25.42 11.94 -0.17
#